data_cafd004ff1f835398d250a85a9783576
#
_entry.id   cafd004ff1f835398d250a85a9783576
#
_cell.length_a   1.000
_cell.length_b   1.000
_cell.length_c   1.000
_cell.angle_alpha   90.00
_cell.angle_beta   90.00
_cell.angle_gamma   90.00
#
_symmetry.space_group_name_H-M   'P 1'
#
loop_
_entity.id
_entity.type
_entity.pdbx_description
1 polymer ?
#
loop_
_entity_poly.entity_id
_entity_poly.type
_entity_poly.pdbx_seq_one_letter_code
_entity_poly.pdbx_strand_id
1 'polypeptide(L)'
;MNQQEIFTYIQKQYPTHPDTINKSGYLVTIFKNPRTAAPYAIFYQPAERTTFMEVQAEPDMIGNYIEMYHLAPAKYIDKKHWLAVPLDGSVSDSKVLDLLDMSYDLVDGQAETDGETGADR
;
A
#
# COMPACT_ATOMS: atom_id res chain seq x y z
N MET A 1 -12.92 7.07 -3.13
CA MET A 1 -11.68 7.73 -3.61
C MET A 1 -11.10 6.90 -4.74
N ASN A 2 -10.76 7.53 -5.84
CA ASN A 2 -10.23 6.79 -6.98
C ASN A 2 -8.70 6.81 -6.98
N GLN A 3 -8.12 6.03 -7.89
CA GLN A 3 -6.67 5.89 -7.97
C GLN A 3 -5.97 7.22 -8.24
N GLN A 4 -6.52 8.04 -9.13
CA GLN A 4 -5.90 9.33 -9.48
C GLN A 4 -5.85 10.27 -8.28
N GLU A 5 -6.89 10.29 -7.49
CA GLU A 5 -6.94 11.11 -6.28
C GLU A 5 -5.88 10.67 -5.28
N ILE A 6 -5.68 9.38 -5.15
CA ILE A 6 -4.65 8.84 -4.26
C ILE A 6 -3.25 9.18 -4.78
N PHE A 7 -3.03 9.08 -6.08
CA PHE A 7 -1.74 9.45 -6.68
C PHE A 7 -1.43 10.92 -6.41
N THR A 8 -2.42 11.81 -6.53
CA THR A 8 -2.26 13.22 -6.23
C THR A 8 -1.90 13.43 -4.76
N TYR A 9 -2.56 12.71 -3.86
CA TYR A 9 -2.26 12.77 -2.43
C TYR A 9 -0.82 12.35 -2.15
N ILE A 10 -0.39 11.22 -2.73
CA ILE A 10 0.97 10.71 -2.54
C ILE A 10 2.00 11.74 -3.01
N GLN A 11 1.79 12.32 -4.18
CA GLN A 11 2.73 13.29 -4.74
C GLN A 11 2.88 14.54 -3.88
N LYS A 12 1.81 14.92 -3.18
CA LYS A 12 1.85 16.08 -2.28
C LYS A 12 2.43 15.73 -0.92
N GLN A 13 2.16 14.54 -0.43
CA GLN A 13 2.50 14.15 0.93
C GLN A 13 3.88 13.52 1.02
N TYR A 14 4.28 12.76 0.01
CA TYR A 14 5.51 11.99 0.03
C TYR A 14 6.32 12.24 -1.24
N PRO A 15 7.63 12.53 -1.12
CA PRO A 15 8.47 12.81 -2.29
C PRO A 15 8.91 11.51 -2.98
N THR A 16 7.97 10.80 -3.56
CA THR A 16 8.25 9.52 -4.21
C THR A 16 7.75 9.52 -5.65
N HIS A 17 8.42 8.75 -6.49
CA HIS A 17 8.02 8.53 -7.87
C HIS A 17 7.61 7.07 -8.05
N PRO A 18 6.52 6.81 -8.76
CA PRO A 18 6.09 5.43 -8.96
C PRO A 18 6.94 4.71 -10.00
N ASP A 19 7.10 3.42 -9.78
CA ASP A 19 7.58 2.50 -10.81
C ASP A 19 6.35 1.90 -11.46
N THR A 20 6.31 1.87 -12.79
CA THR A 20 5.16 1.33 -13.51
C THR A 20 5.60 0.14 -14.33
N ILE A 21 4.87 -0.97 -14.18
CA ILE A 21 5.16 -2.23 -14.85
C ILE A 21 3.90 -2.70 -15.57
N ASN A 22 4.06 -3.17 -16.80
CA ASN A 22 2.96 -3.81 -17.53
C ASN A 22 3.18 -5.33 -17.39
N LYS A 23 2.26 -6.00 -16.71
CA LYS A 23 2.41 -7.42 -16.41
C LYS A 23 1.13 -8.16 -16.70
N SER A 24 1.16 -9.04 -17.70
CA SER A 24 0.03 -9.90 -18.05
C SER A 24 -1.28 -9.15 -18.23
N GLY A 25 -1.23 -7.99 -18.87
CA GLY A 25 -2.42 -7.18 -19.13
C GLY A 25 -2.81 -6.25 -17.98
N TYR A 26 -2.07 -6.27 -16.89
CA TYR A 26 -2.28 -5.34 -15.78
C TYR A 26 -1.24 -4.24 -15.82
N LEU A 27 -1.69 -3.04 -15.53
CA LEU A 27 -0.77 -1.94 -15.26
C LEU A 27 -0.53 -1.93 -13.76
N VAL A 28 0.70 -2.17 -13.35
CA VAL A 28 1.07 -2.22 -11.95
C VAL A 28 1.90 -0.98 -11.63
N THR A 29 1.44 -0.19 -10.67
CA THR A 29 2.11 1.02 -10.22
C THR A 29 2.54 0.82 -8.78
N ILE A 30 3.84 0.96 -8.53
CA ILE A 30 4.45 0.68 -7.22
C ILE A 30 5.07 1.96 -6.68
N PHE A 31 4.63 2.37 -5.48
CA PHE A 31 5.24 3.48 -4.75
C PHE A 31 6.14 2.93 -3.66
N LYS A 32 7.38 3.38 -3.64
CA LYS A 32 8.39 2.94 -2.68
C LYS A 32 8.83 4.09 -1.79
N ASN A 33 9.16 3.76 -0.56
CA ASN A 33 9.77 4.73 0.34
C ASN A 33 11.15 5.13 -0.21
N PRO A 34 11.43 6.43 -0.37
CA PRO A 34 12.70 6.85 -0.99
C PRO A 34 13.93 6.52 -0.16
N ARG A 35 13.79 6.36 1.14
CA ARG A 35 14.90 6.07 2.03
C ARG A 35 15.18 4.58 2.13
N THR A 36 14.16 3.76 2.10
CA THR A 36 14.28 2.31 2.35
C THR A 36 14.15 1.49 1.09
N ALA A 37 13.61 2.07 0.02
CA ALA A 37 13.24 1.39 -1.21
C ALA A 37 12.14 0.33 -1.01
N ALA A 38 11.53 0.27 0.16
CA ALA A 38 10.45 -0.67 0.43
C ALA A 38 9.14 -0.18 -0.17
N PRO A 39 8.37 -1.04 -0.83
CA PRO A 39 7.09 -0.64 -1.39
C PRO A 39 6.08 -0.44 -0.26
N TYR A 40 5.25 0.61 -0.36
CA TYR A 40 4.20 0.87 0.62
C TYR A 40 2.81 0.94 0.00
N ALA A 41 2.72 1.10 -1.32
CA ALA A 41 1.43 1.10 -2.02
C ALA A 41 1.61 0.52 -3.41
N ILE A 42 0.78 -0.44 -3.76
CA ILE A 42 0.80 -1.08 -5.07
C ILE A 42 -0.60 -1.01 -5.64
N PHE A 43 -0.71 -0.53 -6.88
CA PHE A 43 -1.98 -0.38 -7.57
C PHE A 43 -2.00 -1.30 -8.79
N TYR A 44 -3.09 -2.02 -8.92
CA TYR A 44 -3.32 -2.90 -10.06
C TYR A 44 -4.52 -2.38 -10.81
N GLN A 45 -4.37 -2.22 -12.11
CA GLN A 45 -5.43 -1.69 -12.94
C GLN A 45 -5.71 -2.62 -14.11
N PRO A 46 -6.51 -3.65 -13.91
CA PRO A 46 -6.99 -4.46 -15.02
C PRO A 46 -7.97 -3.63 -15.86
N ALA A 47 -7.95 -3.86 -17.16
CA ALA A 47 -8.64 -3.01 -18.13
C ALA A 47 -10.14 -2.82 -17.84
N GLU A 48 -10.79 -3.78 -17.22
CA GLU A 48 -12.25 -3.79 -17.08
C GLU A 48 -12.73 -3.93 -15.64
N ARG A 49 -11.87 -3.68 -14.66
CA ARG A 49 -12.23 -3.95 -13.27
C ARG A 49 -12.04 -2.74 -12.39
N THR A 50 -12.79 -2.73 -11.30
CA THR A 50 -12.55 -1.79 -10.22
C THR A 50 -11.14 -1.97 -9.71
N THR A 51 -10.43 -0.88 -9.57
CA THR A 51 -9.06 -0.92 -9.06
C THR A 51 -9.07 -1.13 -7.55
N PHE A 52 -7.96 -1.58 -7.05
CA PHE A 52 -7.73 -1.69 -5.61
C PHE A 52 -6.27 -1.32 -5.34
N MET A 53 -6.00 -1.03 -4.07
CA MET A 53 -4.67 -0.65 -3.61
C MET A 53 -4.21 -1.71 -2.61
N GLU A 54 -2.98 -2.20 -2.75
CA GLU A 54 -2.40 -3.06 -1.73
C GLU A 54 -1.44 -2.26 -0.88
N VAL A 55 -1.55 -2.39 0.43
CA VAL A 55 -0.72 -1.68 1.41
C VAL A 55 -0.23 -2.66 2.45
N GLN A 56 0.89 -2.32 3.09
CA GLN A 56 1.43 -3.13 4.17
C GLN A 56 0.70 -2.86 5.48
N ALA A 57 0.64 -3.88 6.32
CA ALA A 57 0.08 -3.76 7.68
C ALA A 57 0.79 -4.74 8.60
N GLU A 58 0.71 -4.49 9.90
CA GLU A 58 1.23 -5.42 10.89
C GLU A 58 0.52 -6.76 10.75
N PRO A 59 1.27 -7.88 10.69
CA PRO A 59 0.66 -9.19 10.43
C PRO A 59 -0.48 -9.56 11.38
N ASP A 60 -0.34 -9.25 12.65
CA ASP A 60 -1.36 -9.60 13.64
C ASP A 60 -2.58 -8.68 13.59
N MET A 61 -2.55 -7.60 12.83
CA MET A 61 -3.67 -6.69 12.67
C MET A 61 -4.45 -6.90 11.37
N ILE A 62 -3.90 -7.66 10.45
CA ILE A 62 -4.50 -7.83 9.12
C ILE A 62 -5.93 -8.37 9.20
N GLY A 63 -6.14 -9.44 9.95
CA GLY A 63 -7.48 -10.02 10.11
C GLY A 63 -8.47 -9.03 10.67
N ASN A 64 -8.07 -8.26 11.67
CA ASN A 64 -8.93 -7.25 12.29
C ASN A 64 -9.31 -6.15 11.30
N TYR A 65 -8.34 -5.68 10.51
CA TYR A 65 -8.60 -4.61 9.54
C TYR A 65 -9.53 -5.10 8.43
N ILE A 66 -9.34 -6.34 7.96
CA ILE A 66 -10.21 -6.90 6.94
C ILE A 66 -11.66 -6.92 7.42
N GLU A 67 -11.88 -7.40 8.62
CA GLU A 67 -13.21 -7.50 9.19
C GLU A 67 -13.81 -6.12 9.51
N MET A 68 -13.01 -5.27 10.15
CA MET A 68 -13.49 -3.98 10.65
C MET A 68 -13.81 -2.99 9.53
N TYR A 69 -13.02 -2.98 8.46
CA TYR A 69 -13.13 -1.99 7.40
C TYR A 69 -13.59 -2.59 6.07
N HIS A 70 -14.01 -3.85 6.07
CA HIS A 70 -14.49 -4.53 4.85
C HIS A 70 -13.44 -4.55 3.74
N LEU A 71 -12.21 -4.86 4.14
CA LEU A 71 -11.10 -4.98 3.19
C LEU A 71 -11.02 -6.40 2.68
N ALA A 72 -10.02 -6.69 1.86
CA ALA A 72 -9.78 -8.02 1.32
C ALA A 72 -8.33 -8.44 1.60
N PRO A 73 -8.06 -9.75 1.60
CA PRO A 73 -6.67 -10.21 1.63
C PRO A 73 -5.93 -9.76 0.37
N ALA A 74 -4.63 -9.54 0.47
CA ALA A 74 -3.83 -9.21 -0.69
C ALA A 74 -3.91 -10.32 -1.74
N LYS A 75 -3.93 -9.95 -3.02
CA LYS A 75 -4.11 -10.89 -4.11
C LYS A 75 -2.83 -11.30 -4.80
N TYR A 76 -1.91 -10.35 -4.94
CA TYR A 76 -0.73 -10.54 -5.78
C TYR A 76 0.59 -10.47 -5.01
N ILE A 77 0.50 -10.22 -3.72
CA ILE A 77 1.67 -10.10 -2.86
C ILE A 77 1.36 -10.81 -1.54
N ASP A 78 2.34 -11.00 -0.70
CA ASP A 78 2.23 -11.74 0.55
C ASP A 78 1.08 -11.26 1.45
N LYS A 79 0.03 -12.08 1.54
CA LYS A 79 -1.16 -11.74 2.31
C LYS A 79 -0.95 -11.77 3.83
N LYS A 80 0.20 -12.19 4.29
CA LYS A 80 0.54 -12.12 5.72
C LYS A 80 0.97 -10.74 6.13
N HIS A 81 1.43 -9.92 5.18
CA HIS A 81 1.97 -8.59 5.45
C HIS A 81 1.24 -7.49 4.67
N TRP A 82 0.32 -7.84 3.78
CA TRP A 82 -0.35 -6.90 2.89
C TRP A 82 -1.86 -7.07 2.92
N LEU A 83 -2.56 -5.97 2.65
CA LEU A 83 -4.01 -5.89 2.54
C LEU A 83 -4.40 -5.34 1.18
N ALA A 84 -5.57 -5.74 0.68
CA ALA A 84 -6.16 -5.12 -0.50
C ALA A 84 -7.28 -4.17 -0.06
N VAL A 85 -7.16 -2.91 -0.44
CA VAL A 85 -8.15 -1.87 -0.14
C VAL A 85 -8.94 -1.60 -1.42
N PRO A 86 -10.24 -1.93 -1.46
CA PRO A 86 -11.03 -1.67 -2.66
C PRO A 86 -11.23 -0.16 -2.86
N LEU A 87 -11.14 0.28 -4.11
CA LEU A 87 -11.31 1.68 -4.48
C LEU A 87 -12.63 1.90 -5.20
N ASP A 88 -13.68 1.28 -4.70
CA ASP A 88 -15.02 1.33 -5.26
C ASP A 88 -15.99 2.19 -4.44
N GLY A 89 -15.47 2.91 -3.46
CA GLY A 89 -16.29 3.73 -2.57
C GLY A 89 -16.80 3.02 -1.33
N SER A 90 -16.53 1.71 -1.19
CA SER A 90 -16.97 0.97 -0.01
C SER A 90 -16.19 1.32 1.25
N VAL A 91 -14.99 1.86 1.10
CA VAL A 91 -14.17 2.33 2.22
C VAL A 91 -14.13 3.85 2.15
N SER A 92 -14.32 4.53 3.28
CA SER A 92 -14.33 5.99 3.30
C SER A 92 -12.97 6.55 2.86
N ASP A 93 -12.99 7.74 2.27
CA ASP A 93 -11.77 8.39 1.79
C ASP A 93 -10.75 8.56 2.90
N SER A 94 -11.20 9.00 4.08
CA SER A 94 -10.29 9.19 5.21
C SER A 94 -9.64 7.88 5.63
N LYS A 95 -10.37 6.78 5.59
CA LYS A 95 -9.82 5.47 5.95
C LYS A 95 -8.84 4.96 4.90
N VAL A 96 -9.14 5.20 3.62
CA VAL A 96 -8.21 4.85 2.54
C VAL A 96 -6.86 5.55 2.78
N LEU A 97 -6.90 6.84 3.07
CA LEU A 97 -5.67 7.61 3.32
C LEU A 97 -4.98 7.21 4.62
N ASP A 98 -5.73 6.88 5.67
CA ASP A 98 -5.15 6.39 6.92
C ASP A 98 -4.38 5.09 6.70
N LEU A 99 -4.95 4.18 5.92
CA LEU A 99 -4.29 2.90 5.63
C LEU A 99 -3.03 3.10 4.80
N LEU A 100 -3.06 4.03 3.86
CA LEU A 100 -1.90 4.39 3.06
C LEU A 100 -0.79 4.98 3.94
N ASP A 101 -1.14 5.94 4.79
CA ASP A 101 -0.18 6.59 5.69
C ASP A 101 0.40 5.60 6.68
N MET A 102 -0.41 4.70 7.19
CA MET A 102 0.04 3.62 8.08
C MET A 102 1.09 2.76 7.39
N SER A 103 0.83 2.39 6.14
CA SER A 103 1.77 1.57 5.36
C SER A 103 3.09 2.30 5.15
N TYR A 104 3.02 3.59 4.80
CA TYR A 104 4.23 4.40 4.62
C TYR A 104 5.05 4.44 5.90
N ASP A 105 4.40 4.72 7.03
CA ASP A 105 5.08 4.79 8.32
C ASP A 105 5.70 3.45 8.71
N LEU A 106 5.00 2.37 8.42
CA LEU A 106 5.49 1.03 8.73
C LEU A 106 6.79 0.72 7.99
N VAL A 107 6.86 0.98 6.69
CA VAL A 107 8.08 0.70 5.93
C VAL A 107 9.19 1.68 6.27
N ASP A 108 8.84 2.89 6.64
CA ASP A 108 9.82 3.88 7.08
C ASP A 108 10.46 3.46 8.41
N GLY A 109 9.63 2.97 9.34
CA GLY A 109 10.09 2.45 10.62
C GLY A 109 10.91 1.18 10.48
N GLN A 110 10.58 0.33 9.52
CA GLN A 110 11.34 -0.89 9.25
C GLN A 110 12.80 -0.56 8.92
N ALA A 111 13.04 0.47 8.14
CA ALA A 111 14.38 0.87 7.78
C ALA A 111 15.19 1.30 9.00
N GLU A 112 14.59 2.08 9.88
CA GLU A 112 15.24 2.49 11.12
C GLU A 112 15.54 1.28 12.01
N THR A 113 14.56 0.40 12.14
CA THR A 113 14.71 -0.82 12.91
C THR A 113 15.81 -1.69 12.34
N ASP A 114 15.83 -1.86 11.03
CA ASP A 114 16.85 -2.65 10.35
C ASP A 114 18.24 -2.05 10.57
N GLY A 115 18.35 -0.72 10.49
CA GLY A 115 19.62 -0.05 10.75
C GLY A 115 20.08 -0.24 12.16
N GLU A 116 19.22 -0.08 13.13
CA GLU A 116 19.52 -0.32 14.53
C GLU A 116 19.90 -1.76 14.79
N THR A 117 19.12 -2.66 14.25
CA THR A 117 19.35 -4.08 14.41
C THR A 117 20.72 -4.46 13.85
N GLY A 118 21.05 -3.96 12.67
CA GLY A 118 22.34 -4.22 12.07
C GLY A 118 23.49 -3.69 12.91
N ALA A 119 23.29 -2.55 13.56
CA ALA A 119 24.31 -1.95 14.40
C ALA A 119 24.48 -2.72 15.71
N ASP A 120 23.39 -3.20 16.24
CA ASP A 120 23.39 -3.86 17.56
C ASP A 120 23.82 -5.32 17.50
N ARG A 121 23.75 -5.89 16.36
CA ARG A 121 24.02 -7.30 16.17
C ARG A 121 25.26 -7.55 15.34
#